data_a197f457129fa40854e199eaf5e8140d
#
_entry.id   a197f457129fa40854e199eaf5e8140d
#
_cell.length_a   1.000
_cell.length_b   1.000
_cell.length_c   1.000
_cell.angle_alpha   90.00
_cell.angle_beta   90.00
_cell.angle_gamma   90.00
#
_symmetry.space_group_name_H-M   'P 1'
#
loop_
_entity.id
_entity.type
_entity.pdbx_description
1 polymer ?
#
loop_
_entity_poly.entity_id
_entity_poly.type
_entity_poly.pdbx_seq_one_letter_code
_entity_poly.pdbx_strand_id
1 'polypeptide(L)'
;MVIANPIYDVVFKRLMEDNRIAKFFVGTLLKQTIESVEVKPQEFTYTDELAALAVFRLDFLATVKTETGELKKILIEIQKAKNQIDLMRFRNYLGEQYKKEDVVNDEKGIARRTVLPITTIYILGFSLPEIKEACIKVERNYRDLISKKIIDTKSDFVEKLTHDSYIVQVGRITNRYQTRLDKLLSVFEQTNFLDDTQITKEFKHDTDIEEVKIITDILHYSGTDPIEKKKLEIEQEAWRTVDALTGDLKEKAEKLTQELNENKKALSENKKALSENKKALSENKKALSESEKTNMGLLRQLEELKRRLGEQ
;
A
#
# COMPACT_ATOMS: atom_id res chain seq x y z
N MET A 1 1.31 -9.25 -31.69
CA MET A 1 2.37 -10.11 -31.12
C MET A 1 1.97 -10.54 -29.70
N VAL A 2 2.12 -11.82 -29.36
CA VAL A 2 1.87 -12.28 -27.99
C VAL A 2 3.05 -11.90 -27.09
N ILE A 3 2.77 -11.31 -25.93
CA ILE A 3 3.76 -10.94 -24.93
C ILE A 3 3.34 -11.39 -23.53
N ALA A 4 4.30 -11.67 -22.65
CA ALA A 4 4.06 -11.86 -21.24
C ALA A 4 3.59 -10.54 -20.58
N ASN A 5 2.76 -10.64 -19.56
CA ASN A 5 2.33 -9.48 -18.80
C ASN A 5 3.48 -9.01 -17.87
N PRO A 6 4.02 -7.80 -18.06
CA PRO A 6 5.20 -7.34 -17.32
C PRO A 6 4.94 -6.95 -15.86
N ILE A 7 3.70 -7.10 -15.36
CA ILE A 7 3.38 -6.89 -13.94
C ILE A 7 3.79 -8.08 -13.06
N TYR A 8 4.16 -9.21 -13.67
CA TYR A 8 4.69 -10.35 -12.96
C TYR A 8 6.17 -10.15 -12.63
N ASP A 9 6.57 -10.48 -11.41
CA ASP A 9 7.91 -10.24 -10.88
C ASP A 9 9.00 -10.93 -11.71
N VAL A 10 8.75 -12.19 -12.13
CA VAL A 10 9.71 -12.94 -12.96
C VAL A 10 9.94 -12.27 -14.31
N VAL A 11 8.93 -11.63 -14.88
CA VAL A 11 9.02 -10.93 -16.17
C VAL A 11 9.71 -9.59 -16.01
N PHE A 12 9.30 -8.81 -15.01
CA PHE A 12 9.88 -7.50 -14.76
C PHE A 12 11.36 -7.59 -14.39
N LYS A 13 11.74 -8.60 -13.58
CA LYS A 13 13.13 -8.89 -13.26
C LYS A 13 13.94 -9.06 -14.53
N ARG A 14 13.46 -9.89 -15.46
CA ARG A 14 14.13 -10.13 -16.73
C ARG A 14 14.30 -8.85 -17.56
N LEU A 15 13.31 -7.96 -17.57
CA LEU A 15 13.43 -6.66 -18.22
C LEU A 15 14.53 -5.80 -17.58
N MET A 16 14.59 -5.77 -16.24
CA MET A 16 15.54 -4.95 -15.50
C MET A 16 16.97 -5.52 -15.46
N GLU A 17 17.17 -6.79 -15.79
CA GLU A 17 18.48 -7.41 -15.99
C GLU A 17 19.20 -6.86 -17.24
N ASP A 18 18.46 -6.34 -18.22
CA ASP A 18 19.04 -5.63 -19.36
C ASP A 18 19.28 -4.16 -18.99
N ASN A 19 20.55 -3.78 -18.85
CA ASN A 19 20.96 -2.42 -18.50
C ASN A 19 20.45 -1.34 -19.46
N ARG A 20 20.27 -1.65 -20.73
CA ARG A 20 19.76 -0.73 -21.74
C ARG A 20 18.28 -0.47 -21.47
N ILE A 21 17.53 -1.52 -21.17
CA ILE A 21 16.10 -1.41 -20.83
C ILE A 21 15.93 -0.72 -19.48
N ALA A 22 16.72 -1.07 -18.47
CA ALA A 22 16.68 -0.41 -17.17
C ALA A 22 16.95 1.11 -17.30
N LYS A 23 17.95 1.52 -18.09
CA LYS A 23 18.21 2.94 -18.40
C LYS A 23 17.05 3.60 -19.10
N PHE A 24 16.48 2.95 -20.11
CA PHE A 24 15.34 3.47 -20.87
C PHE A 24 14.13 3.65 -19.97
N PHE A 25 13.81 2.64 -19.15
CA PHE A 25 12.68 2.63 -18.21
C PHE A 25 12.81 3.78 -17.21
N VAL A 26 13.91 3.81 -16.46
CA VAL A 26 14.14 4.83 -15.45
C VAL A 26 14.23 6.22 -16.07
N GLY A 27 15.02 6.38 -17.14
CA GLY A 27 15.22 7.67 -17.80
C GLY A 27 13.93 8.25 -18.37
N THR A 28 13.05 7.40 -18.94
CA THR A 28 11.77 7.82 -19.51
C THR A 28 10.81 8.29 -18.42
N LEU A 29 10.73 7.56 -17.29
CA LEU A 29 9.89 7.93 -16.15
C LEU A 29 10.39 9.21 -15.47
N LEU A 30 11.68 9.33 -15.21
CA LEU A 30 12.27 10.51 -14.59
C LEU A 30 12.38 11.71 -15.52
N LYS A 31 12.19 11.52 -16.83
CA LYS A 31 12.46 12.51 -17.88
C LYS A 31 13.89 13.05 -17.80
N GLN A 32 14.83 12.16 -17.55
CA GLN A 32 16.27 12.46 -17.43
C GLN A 32 17.08 11.45 -18.26
N THR A 33 18.18 11.91 -18.84
CA THR A 33 19.13 11.01 -19.47
C THR A 33 19.97 10.35 -18.40
N ILE A 34 20.07 9.01 -18.47
CA ILE A 34 20.80 8.20 -17.52
C ILE A 34 22.10 7.73 -18.17
N GLU A 35 23.24 8.14 -17.60
CA GLU A 35 24.57 7.72 -18.05
C GLU A 35 24.83 6.25 -17.71
N SER A 36 24.53 5.86 -16.46
CA SER A 36 24.69 4.49 -16.00
C SER A 36 23.60 4.06 -15.05
N VAL A 37 23.29 2.77 -15.04
CA VAL A 37 22.38 2.14 -14.10
C VAL A 37 22.99 0.84 -13.61
N GLU A 38 22.96 0.63 -12.31
CA GLU A 38 23.27 -0.65 -11.67
C GLU A 38 22.03 -1.13 -10.95
N VAL A 39 21.41 -2.18 -11.45
CA VAL A 39 20.21 -2.77 -10.87
C VAL A 39 20.61 -3.93 -9.97
N LYS A 40 20.18 -3.90 -8.71
CA LYS A 40 20.37 -5.00 -7.75
C LYS A 40 18.98 -5.51 -7.35
N PRO A 41 18.66 -6.77 -7.65
CA PRO A 41 17.48 -7.39 -7.09
C PRO A 41 17.66 -7.47 -5.56
N GLN A 42 16.61 -7.08 -4.83
CA GLN A 42 16.61 -7.19 -3.38
C GLN A 42 15.66 -8.33 -3.00
N GLU A 43 16.23 -9.44 -2.54
CA GLU A 43 15.44 -10.53 -1.97
C GLU A 43 15.30 -10.29 -0.48
N PHE A 44 14.08 -9.99 -0.02
CA PHE A 44 13.74 -10.00 1.39
C PHE A 44 12.97 -11.28 1.70
N THR A 45 13.56 -12.16 2.48
CA THR A 45 12.86 -13.22 3.18
C THR A 45 12.21 -12.62 4.41
N TYR A 46 10.93 -12.29 4.33
CA TYR A 46 10.12 -12.02 5.51
C TYR A 46 9.62 -13.37 6.03
N THR A 47 10.20 -13.83 7.13
CA THR A 47 9.67 -14.95 7.90
C THR A 47 8.57 -14.43 8.80
N ASP A 48 7.35 -14.35 8.29
CA ASP A 48 6.17 -14.23 9.13
C ASP A 48 5.75 -15.67 9.50
N GLU A 49 5.74 -15.97 10.79
CA GLU A 49 5.39 -17.31 11.30
C GLU A 49 3.95 -17.74 10.94
N LEU A 50 3.13 -16.84 10.42
CA LEU A 50 1.75 -17.07 9.98
C LEU A 50 1.61 -17.31 8.46
N ALA A 51 2.64 -17.07 7.66
CA ALA A 51 2.58 -17.26 6.22
C ALA A 51 3.69 -18.19 5.75
N ALA A 52 3.40 -19.48 5.71
CA ALA A 52 4.24 -20.49 5.04
C ALA A 52 4.35 -20.30 3.51
N LEU A 53 3.88 -19.16 2.99
CA LEU A 53 3.96 -18.72 1.61
C LEU A 53 4.90 -17.53 1.54
N ALA A 54 6.20 -17.80 1.35
CA ALA A 54 7.12 -16.79 0.86
C ALA A 54 6.73 -16.40 -0.57
N VAL A 55 5.85 -15.41 -0.70
CA VAL A 55 5.61 -14.76 -1.98
C VAL A 55 6.87 -13.94 -2.26
N PHE A 56 7.69 -14.42 -3.18
CA PHE A 56 8.89 -13.73 -3.65
C PHE A 56 8.45 -12.45 -4.34
N ARG A 57 8.62 -11.32 -3.65
CA ARG A 57 8.45 -9.98 -4.22
C ARG A 57 9.82 -9.35 -4.30
N LEU A 58 10.22 -9.07 -5.50
CA LEU A 58 11.50 -8.44 -5.80
C LEU A 58 11.30 -6.94 -5.85
N ASP A 59 11.78 -6.25 -4.81
CA ASP A 59 12.00 -4.82 -4.88
C ASP A 59 13.32 -4.57 -5.59
N PHE A 60 13.33 -3.67 -6.56
CA PHE A 60 14.55 -3.34 -7.29
C PHE A 60 15.18 -2.08 -6.72
N LEU A 61 16.46 -2.15 -6.46
CA LEU A 61 17.30 -1.02 -6.15
C LEU A 61 18.20 -0.74 -7.34
N ALA A 62 18.06 0.45 -7.92
CA ALA A 62 18.99 0.91 -8.95
C ALA A 62 19.79 2.11 -8.42
N THR A 63 21.11 2.09 -8.62
CA THR A 63 21.94 3.30 -8.50
C THR A 63 22.11 3.87 -9.90
N VAL A 64 21.70 5.11 -10.08
CA VAL A 64 21.79 5.79 -11.38
C VAL A 64 22.70 6.99 -11.30
N LYS A 65 23.44 7.23 -12.39
CA LYS A 65 24.18 8.43 -12.65
C LYS A 65 23.57 9.14 -13.84
N THR A 66 23.17 10.39 -13.64
CA THR A 66 22.66 11.24 -14.72
C THR A 66 23.81 11.80 -15.58
N GLU A 67 23.53 12.30 -16.79
CA GLU A 67 24.51 13.00 -17.62
C GLU A 67 25.10 14.24 -16.94
N THR A 68 24.37 14.85 -15.98
CA THR A 68 24.88 15.96 -15.18
C THR A 68 25.80 15.49 -14.04
N GLY A 69 26.06 14.18 -13.94
CA GLY A 69 26.92 13.58 -12.91
C GLY A 69 26.23 13.35 -11.56
N GLU A 70 24.94 13.67 -11.44
CA GLU A 70 24.18 13.43 -10.20
C GLU A 70 23.98 11.93 -9.98
N LEU A 71 24.28 11.47 -8.77
CA LEU A 71 24.03 10.10 -8.33
C LEU A 71 22.80 10.04 -7.44
N LYS A 72 21.93 9.06 -7.67
CA LYS A 72 20.75 8.80 -6.85
C LYS A 72 20.37 7.33 -6.80
N LYS A 73 19.66 6.95 -5.74
CA LYS A 73 19.04 5.63 -5.62
C LYS A 73 17.62 5.67 -6.14
N ILE A 74 17.27 4.69 -6.95
CA ILE A 74 15.91 4.50 -7.44
C ILE A 74 15.39 3.17 -6.86
N LEU A 75 14.33 3.24 -6.09
CA LEU A 75 13.62 2.07 -5.59
C LEU A 75 12.41 1.82 -6.48
N ILE A 76 12.33 0.64 -7.07
CA ILE A 76 11.21 0.26 -7.94
C ILE A 76 10.44 -0.86 -7.27
N GLU A 77 9.16 -0.64 -7.03
CA GLU A 77 8.22 -1.59 -6.44
C GLU A 77 7.11 -1.89 -7.43
N ILE A 78 6.84 -3.19 -7.64
CA ILE A 78 5.64 -3.64 -8.35
C ILE A 78 4.66 -4.18 -7.33
N GLN A 79 3.47 -3.60 -7.29
CA GLN A 79 2.43 -4.00 -6.36
C GLN A 79 1.18 -4.45 -7.14
N LYS A 80 0.98 -5.76 -7.25
CA LYS A 80 -0.10 -6.35 -8.04
C LYS A 80 -1.47 -6.14 -7.41
N ALA A 81 -1.59 -6.24 -6.09
CA ALA A 81 -2.85 -6.11 -5.35
C ALA A 81 -2.79 -5.00 -4.30
N LYS A 82 -3.95 -4.39 -4.00
CA LYS A 82 -4.09 -3.38 -2.94
C LYS A 82 -4.11 -4.06 -1.57
N ASN A 83 -2.96 -4.14 -0.92
CA ASN A 83 -2.81 -4.77 0.38
C ASN A 83 -2.04 -3.83 1.34
N GLN A 84 -2.52 -3.69 2.59
CA GLN A 84 -1.84 -2.89 3.61
C GLN A 84 -0.50 -3.50 4.04
N ILE A 85 -0.38 -4.81 4.02
CA ILE A 85 0.86 -5.53 4.36
C ILE A 85 1.97 -5.13 3.38
N ASP A 86 1.65 -5.01 2.10
CA ASP A 86 2.62 -4.60 1.08
C ASP A 86 3.09 -3.17 1.27
N LEU A 87 2.20 -2.26 1.64
CA LEU A 87 2.58 -0.89 1.95
C LEU A 87 3.53 -0.83 3.17
N MET A 88 3.25 -1.61 4.22
CA MET A 88 4.12 -1.68 5.40
C MET A 88 5.49 -2.28 5.05
N ARG A 89 5.51 -3.34 4.24
CA ARG A 89 6.73 -3.94 3.74
C ARG A 89 7.58 -2.94 2.97
N PHE A 90 6.98 -2.23 2.02
CA PHE A 90 7.68 -1.20 1.26
C PHE A 90 8.23 -0.07 2.15
N ARG A 91 7.44 0.40 3.12
CA ARG A 91 7.90 1.42 4.07
C ARG A 91 9.08 0.94 4.91
N ASN A 92 9.08 -0.32 5.35
CA ASN A 92 10.20 -0.92 6.07
C ASN A 92 11.44 -0.96 5.17
N TYR A 93 11.28 -1.42 3.92
CA TYR A 93 12.37 -1.44 2.95
C TYR A 93 12.95 -0.04 2.66
N LEU A 94 12.08 0.94 2.45
CA LEU A 94 12.48 2.33 2.26
C LEU A 94 13.23 2.85 3.50
N GLY A 95 12.75 2.54 4.71
CA GLY A 95 13.41 2.87 5.97
C GLY A 95 14.81 2.26 6.08
N GLU A 96 14.99 1.01 5.65
CA GLU A 96 16.31 0.38 5.60
C GLU A 96 17.25 1.08 4.60
N GLN A 97 16.76 1.55 3.47
CA GLN A 97 17.58 2.30 2.51
C GLN A 97 17.98 3.68 3.05
N TYR A 98 17.15 4.31 3.88
CA TYR A 98 17.52 5.55 4.56
C TYR A 98 18.58 5.37 5.64
N LYS A 99 18.68 4.18 6.26
CA LYS A 99 19.71 3.87 7.26
C LYS A 99 21.07 3.55 6.64
N LYS A 100 21.09 3.09 5.38
CA LYS A 100 22.33 2.62 4.74
C LYS A 100 23.16 3.78 4.23
N GLU A 101 24.45 3.73 4.55
CA GLU A 101 25.46 4.52 3.86
C GLU A 101 25.71 3.95 2.45
N ASP A 102 25.96 4.84 1.50
CA ASP A 102 26.34 4.51 0.16
C ASP A 102 27.86 4.66 -0.01
N VAL A 103 28.46 3.82 -0.82
CA VAL A 103 29.86 3.96 -1.19
C VAL A 103 29.93 4.38 -2.66
N VAL A 104 30.52 5.53 -2.91
CA VAL A 104 30.66 6.11 -4.24
C VAL A 104 32.12 6.36 -4.51
N ASN A 105 32.62 5.97 -5.67
CA ASN A 105 33.96 6.30 -6.10
C ASN A 105 34.01 7.74 -6.64
N ASP A 106 34.95 8.54 -6.16
CA ASP A 106 35.20 9.86 -6.70
C ASP A 106 35.92 9.77 -8.07
N GLU A 107 36.18 10.92 -8.70
CA GLU A 107 36.86 11.00 -10.02
C GLU A 107 38.24 10.33 -10.04
N LYS A 108 38.85 10.15 -8.86
CA LYS A 108 40.16 9.50 -8.69
C LYS A 108 40.02 8.00 -8.37
N GLY A 109 38.78 7.46 -8.34
CA GLY A 109 38.51 6.07 -7.97
C GLY A 109 38.58 5.80 -6.46
N ILE A 110 38.65 6.85 -5.61
CA ILE A 110 38.70 6.67 -4.17
C ILE A 110 37.27 6.50 -3.65
N ALA A 111 37.03 5.40 -2.94
CA ALA A 111 35.74 5.11 -2.31
C ALA A 111 35.43 6.10 -1.17
N ARG A 112 34.30 6.78 -1.28
CA ARG A 112 33.77 7.68 -0.24
C ARG A 112 32.43 7.22 0.25
N ARG A 113 32.24 7.26 1.55
CA ARG A 113 30.92 7.05 2.18
C ARG A 113 30.09 8.32 2.06
N THR A 114 28.86 8.16 1.62
CA THR A 114 27.92 9.28 1.45
C THR A 114 26.51 8.77 1.65
N VAL A 115 25.54 9.65 1.49
CA VAL A 115 24.12 9.32 1.44
C VAL A 115 23.61 9.83 0.09
N LEU A 116 23.01 8.95 -0.71
CA LEU A 116 22.43 9.33 -2.00
C LEU A 116 20.95 9.73 -1.85
N PRO A 117 20.48 10.74 -2.61
CA PRO A 117 19.05 11.02 -2.72
C PRO A 117 18.28 9.79 -3.20
N ILE A 118 17.08 9.59 -2.66
CA ILE A 118 16.21 8.49 -3.01
C ILE A 118 15.07 9.00 -3.91
N THR A 119 14.72 8.21 -4.92
CA THR A 119 13.50 8.35 -5.70
C THR A 119 12.81 7.00 -5.74
N THR A 120 11.47 6.98 -5.61
CA THR A 120 10.70 5.75 -5.66
C THR A 120 9.86 5.69 -6.92
N ILE A 121 9.71 4.50 -7.49
CA ILE A 121 8.82 4.20 -8.62
C ILE A 121 7.90 3.07 -8.17
N TYR A 122 6.60 3.35 -8.14
CA TYR A 122 5.57 2.37 -7.84
C TYR A 122 4.82 2.00 -9.11
N ILE A 123 4.76 0.71 -9.42
CA ILE A 123 3.95 0.16 -10.49
C ILE A 123 2.78 -0.57 -9.84
N LEU A 124 1.59 0.03 -9.92
CA LEU A 124 0.39 -0.48 -9.26
C LEU A 124 -0.46 -1.28 -10.25
N GLY A 125 -0.70 -2.56 -9.95
CA GLY A 125 -1.64 -3.42 -10.65
C GLY A 125 -3.11 -3.10 -10.42
N PHE A 126 -3.39 -2.16 -9.50
CA PHE A 126 -4.72 -1.66 -9.16
C PHE A 126 -4.81 -0.16 -9.38
N SER A 127 -6.03 0.35 -9.45
CA SER A 127 -6.27 1.79 -9.58
C SER A 127 -6.59 2.44 -8.24
N LEU A 128 -6.07 3.64 -8.03
CA LEU A 128 -6.44 4.52 -6.92
C LEU A 128 -7.75 5.22 -7.28
N PRO A 129 -8.81 5.13 -6.46
CA PRO A 129 -10.12 5.71 -6.82
C PRO A 129 -10.06 7.22 -7.01
N GLU A 130 -9.22 7.91 -6.25
CA GLU A 130 -9.10 9.37 -6.20
C GLU A 130 -8.28 9.95 -7.36
N ILE A 131 -7.47 9.12 -8.04
CA ILE A 131 -6.50 9.54 -9.07
C ILE A 131 -6.85 8.87 -10.39
N LYS A 132 -7.12 9.66 -11.42
CA LYS A 132 -7.52 9.16 -12.75
C LYS A 132 -6.36 9.04 -13.73
N GLU A 133 -5.24 9.66 -13.45
CA GLU A 133 -4.05 9.73 -14.28
C GLU A 133 -3.29 8.40 -14.22
N ALA A 134 -2.81 7.92 -15.38
CA ALA A 134 -2.06 6.66 -15.47
C ALA A 134 -0.67 6.75 -14.84
N CYS A 135 -0.05 7.93 -14.88
CA CYS A 135 1.28 8.15 -14.32
C CYS A 135 1.35 9.54 -13.67
N ILE A 136 1.74 9.59 -12.41
CA ILE A 136 1.90 10.81 -11.65
C ILE A 136 3.27 10.89 -11.00
N LYS A 137 3.75 12.11 -10.80
CA LYS A 137 4.90 12.42 -9.97
C LYS A 137 4.43 13.12 -8.69
N VAL A 138 4.84 12.62 -7.55
CA VAL A 138 4.73 13.31 -6.26
C VAL A 138 6.08 13.96 -6.00
N GLU A 139 6.11 15.28 -6.05
CA GLU A 139 7.35 16.04 -5.90
C GLU A 139 7.30 17.01 -4.72
N ARG A 140 8.48 17.32 -4.21
CA ARG A 140 8.66 18.23 -3.09
C ARG A 140 8.90 19.65 -3.59
N ASN A 141 8.23 20.62 -2.97
CA ASN A 141 8.50 22.03 -3.15
C ASN A 141 8.86 22.67 -1.82
N TYR A 142 9.91 23.48 -1.81
CA TYR A 142 10.26 24.27 -0.65
C TYR A 142 9.35 25.49 -0.64
N ARG A 143 8.80 25.80 0.53
CA ARG A 143 7.98 26.99 0.73
C ARG A 143 8.51 27.79 1.91
N ASP A 144 8.84 29.05 1.68
CA ASP A 144 9.09 29.97 2.78
C ASP A 144 7.79 30.20 3.58
N LEU A 145 7.83 29.86 4.86
CA LEU A 145 6.65 29.96 5.72
C LEU A 145 6.29 31.42 6.09
N ILE A 146 7.21 32.34 5.93
CA ILE A 146 6.99 33.77 6.19
C ILE A 146 6.34 34.43 4.98
N SER A 147 7.02 34.40 3.84
CA SER A 147 6.54 35.04 2.61
C SER A 147 5.52 34.21 1.83
N LYS A 148 5.34 32.92 2.16
CA LYS A 148 4.49 31.93 1.47
C LYS A 148 4.93 31.64 0.02
N LYS A 149 6.08 32.11 -0.42
CA LYS A 149 6.61 31.88 -1.76
C LYS A 149 7.26 30.51 -1.87
N ILE A 150 7.23 29.96 -3.08
CA ILE A 150 8.01 28.76 -3.44
C ILE A 150 9.47 29.19 -3.61
N ILE A 151 10.37 28.36 -3.12
CA ILE A 151 11.83 28.52 -3.22
C ILE A 151 12.30 27.56 -4.32
N ASP A 152 12.86 28.09 -5.39
CA ASP A 152 13.33 27.31 -6.54
C ASP A 152 14.68 26.63 -6.28
N THR A 153 15.49 27.20 -5.39
CA THR A 153 16.80 26.65 -5.04
C THR A 153 16.64 25.36 -4.23
N LYS A 154 17.28 24.29 -4.69
CA LYS A 154 17.31 23.00 -3.99
C LYS A 154 18.56 22.89 -3.11
N SER A 155 18.40 22.27 -1.94
CA SER A 155 19.49 22.00 -1.00
C SER A 155 19.80 20.49 -1.00
N ASP A 156 21.07 20.15 -1.21
CA ASP A 156 21.52 18.75 -1.16
C ASP A 156 21.15 18.06 0.17
N PHE A 157 21.23 18.78 1.27
CA PHE A 157 20.82 18.29 2.58
C PHE A 157 19.31 17.92 2.60
N VAL A 158 18.45 18.80 2.11
CA VAL A 158 16.99 18.58 2.12
C VAL A 158 16.61 17.49 1.13
N GLU A 159 17.27 17.42 -0.04
CA GLU A 159 17.02 16.37 -1.05
C GLU A 159 17.34 14.97 -0.52
N LYS A 160 18.27 14.85 0.43
CA LYS A 160 18.64 13.59 1.09
C LYS A 160 17.75 13.21 2.26
N LEU A 161 16.95 14.15 2.82
CA LEU A 161 16.06 13.89 3.96
C LEU A 161 14.74 13.23 3.56
N THR A 162 14.30 13.44 2.33
CA THR A 162 13.02 12.93 1.82
C THR A 162 13.20 12.45 0.37
N HIS A 163 12.13 12.00 -0.28
CA HIS A 163 12.20 11.49 -1.65
C HIS A 163 11.03 11.97 -2.51
N ASP A 164 11.23 11.97 -3.82
CA ASP A 164 10.18 12.08 -4.82
C ASP A 164 9.66 10.69 -5.19
N SER A 165 8.41 10.60 -5.59
CA SER A 165 7.79 9.33 -5.98
C SER A 165 7.16 9.44 -7.36
N TYR A 166 7.30 8.38 -8.15
CA TYR A 166 6.57 8.18 -9.40
C TYR A 166 5.60 7.02 -9.21
N ILE A 167 4.35 7.22 -9.59
CA ILE A 167 3.30 6.22 -9.43
C ILE A 167 2.69 5.94 -10.79
N VAL A 168 2.76 4.69 -11.22
CA VAL A 168 2.18 4.19 -12.46
C VAL A 168 1.01 3.29 -12.12
N GLN A 169 -0.19 3.62 -12.58
CA GLN A 169 -1.40 2.83 -12.42
C GLN A 169 -1.65 2.06 -13.72
N VAL A 170 -1.24 0.78 -13.79
CA VAL A 170 -1.31 0.03 -15.06
C VAL A 170 -2.73 -0.15 -15.58
N GLY A 171 -3.72 -0.25 -14.70
CA GLY A 171 -5.14 -0.30 -15.07
C GLY A 171 -5.71 1.01 -15.65
N ARG A 172 -4.93 2.11 -15.62
CA ARG A 172 -5.28 3.40 -16.22
C ARG A 172 -4.58 3.66 -17.55
N ILE A 173 -3.66 2.78 -17.95
CA ILE A 173 -2.98 2.89 -19.26
C ILE A 173 -3.93 2.33 -20.30
N THR A 174 -4.46 3.20 -21.17
CA THR A 174 -5.40 2.82 -22.22
C THR A 174 -5.16 3.63 -23.48
N ASN A 175 -5.02 2.97 -24.61
CA ASN A 175 -5.02 3.54 -25.96
C ASN A 175 -4.15 4.80 -26.17
N ARG A 176 -3.02 4.91 -25.44
CA ARG A 176 -2.07 6.03 -25.60
C ARG A 176 -0.75 5.49 -26.13
N TYR A 177 -0.30 6.03 -27.26
CA TYR A 177 0.95 5.62 -27.92
C TYR A 177 1.60 6.80 -28.66
N GLN A 178 1.59 7.99 -28.09
CA GLN A 178 2.06 9.21 -28.75
C GLN A 178 3.45 9.62 -28.27
N THR A 179 3.64 9.72 -26.97
CA THR A 179 4.89 10.14 -26.36
C THR A 179 5.81 8.94 -26.08
N ARG A 180 7.11 9.20 -25.87
CA ARG A 180 8.06 8.16 -25.45
C ARG A 180 7.61 7.44 -24.16
N LEU A 181 7.01 8.19 -23.22
CA LEU A 181 6.44 7.62 -22.02
C LEU A 181 5.22 6.74 -22.31
N ASP A 182 4.31 7.20 -23.17
CA ASP A 182 3.14 6.39 -23.56
C ASP A 182 3.60 5.05 -24.20
N LYS A 183 4.62 5.10 -25.06
CA LYS A 183 5.16 3.91 -25.73
C LYS A 183 5.81 2.95 -24.76
N LEU A 184 6.56 3.43 -23.77
CA LEU A 184 7.06 2.60 -22.67
C LEU A 184 5.90 1.99 -21.86
N LEU A 185 4.93 2.81 -21.45
CA LEU A 185 3.84 2.35 -20.60
C LEU A 185 2.86 1.41 -21.32
N SER A 186 2.75 1.46 -22.64
CA SER A 186 1.84 0.60 -23.42
C SER A 186 2.09 -0.89 -23.22
N VAL A 187 3.33 -1.29 -22.93
CA VAL A 187 3.65 -2.69 -22.63
C VAL A 187 3.03 -3.18 -21.33
N PHE A 188 2.71 -2.25 -20.39
CA PHE A 188 2.04 -2.52 -19.13
C PHE A 188 0.51 -2.43 -19.21
N GLU A 189 -0.06 -2.02 -20.33
CA GLU A 189 -1.52 -1.93 -20.49
C GLU A 189 -2.19 -3.26 -20.17
N GLN A 190 -3.22 -3.24 -19.29
CA GLN A 190 -3.90 -4.44 -18.81
C GLN A 190 -5.17 -4.72 -19.64
N THR A 191 -4.96 -4.95 -20.94
CA THR A 191 -6.00 -5.26 -21.93
C THR A 191 -5.54 -6.36 -22.86
N ASN A 192 -6.47 -6.85 -23.68
CA ASN A 192 -6.21 -7.86 -24.72
C ASN A 192 -5.53 -9.13 -24.18
N PHE A 193 -5.89 -9.56 -22.98
CA PHE A 193 -5.46 -10.85 -22.44
C PHE A 193 -5.94 -12.00 -23.29
N LEU A 194 -5.13 -13.05 -23.42
CA LEU A 194 -5.47 -14.24 -24.20
C LEU A 194 -6.38 -15.19 -23.46
N ASP A 195 -6.31 -15.17 -22.14
CA ASP A 195 -7.10 -16.02 -21.25
C ASP A 195 -7.34 -15.36 -19.88
N ASP A 196 -8.12 -16.02 -19.04
CA ASP A 196 -8.47 -15.56 -17.68
C ASP A 196 -7.28 -15.58 -16.72
N THR A 197 -6.14 -16.17 -17.10
CA THR A 197 -4.93 -16.18 -16.26
C THR A 197 -4.21 -14.83 -16.28
N GLN A 198 -4.43 -14.03 -17.34
CA GLN A 198 -3.82 -12.73 -17.53
C GLN A 198 -2.28 -12.73 -17.56
N ILE A 199 -1.67 -13.90 -17.77
CA ILE A 199 -0.20 -14.03 -17.84
C ILE A 199 0.35 -13.62 -19.20
N THR A 200 -0.47 -13.74 -20.26
CA THR A 200 -0.11 -13.34 -21.62
C THR A 200 -1.19 -12.48 -22.25
N LYS A 201 -0.78 -11.59 -23.13
CA LYS A 201 -1.68 -10.67 -23.85
C LYS A 201 -1.21 -10.41 -25.28
N GLU A 202 -2.09 -9.90 -26.11
CA GLU A 202 -1.76 -9.43 -27.45
C GLU A 202 -1.31 -7.98 -27.42
N PHE A 203 -0.06 -7.72 -27.87
CA PHE A 203 0.45 -6.37 -28.08
C PHE A 203 0.19 -5.94 -29.53
N LYS A 204 -0.52 -4.84 -29.70
CA LYS A 204 -1.06 -4.38 -31.00
C LYS A 204 -0.38 -3.12 -31.57
N HIS A 205 0.52 -2.50 -30.79
CA HIS A 205 1.20 -1.30 -31.24
C HIS A 205 2.44 -1.62 -32.08
N ASP A 206 2.75 -0.73 -33.00
CA ASP A 206 4.01 -0.78 -33.73
C ASP A 206 5.18 -0.33 -32.85
N THR A 207 6.31 -0.97 -32.97
CA THR A 207 7.50 -0.66 -32.17
C THR A 207 8.48 0.18 -32.99
N ASP A 208 8.29 1.51 -33.01
CA ASP A 208 9.14 2.49 -33.67
C ASP A 208 10.33 2.97 -32.82
N ILE A 209 10.35 2.63 -31.53
CA ILE A 209 11.45 2.89 -30.60
C ILE A 209 12.19 1.57 -30.38
N GLU A 210 13.50 1.58 -30.59
CA GLU A 210 14.33 0.37 -30.50
C GLU A 210 14.25 -0.31 -29.13
N GLU A 211 14.26 0.49 -28.03
CA GLU A 211 14.15 -0.04 -26.69
C GLU A 211 12.78 -0.70 -26.44
N VAL A 212 11.71 -0.13 -26.98
CA VAL A 212 10.36 -0.73 -26.87
C VAL A 212 10.31 -2.04 -27.65
N LYS A 213 10.97 -2.12 -28.80
CA LYS A 213 11.12 -3.37 -29.56
C LYS A 213 11.85 -4.43 -28.76
N ILE A 214 12.97 -4.09 -28.14
CA ILE A 214 13.71 -5.03 -27.28
C ILE A 214 12.84 -5.49 -26.11
N ILE A 215 12.13 -4.57 -25.45
CA ILE A 215 11.18 -4.92 -24.39
C ILE A 215 10.15 -5.93 -24.89
N THR A 216 9.52 -5.66 -26.03
CA THR A 216 8.49 -6.56 -26.58
C THR A 216 9.07 -7.90 -27.02
N ASP A 217 10.30 -7.95 -27.51
CA ASP A 217 10.99 -9.21 -27.84
C ASP A 217 11.30 -10.04 -26.59
N ILE A 218 11.77 -9.42 -25.51
CA ILE A 218 11.96 -10.07 -24.19
C ILE A 218 10.63 -10.59 -23.64
N LEU A 219 9.58 -9.76 -23.69
CA LEU A 219 8.25 -10.14 -23.23
C LEU A 219 7.62 -11.25 -24.09
N HIS A 220 7.88 -11.23 -25.40
CA HIS A 220 7.44 -12.28 -26.31
C HIS A 220 8.10 -13.60 -25.95
N TYR A 221 9.40 -13.61 -25.78
CA TYR A 221 10.14 -14.80 -25.34
C TYR A 221 9.59 -15.31 -23.99
N SER A 222 9.40 -14.44 -23.02
CA SER A 222 8.87 -14.81 -21.70
C SER A 222 7.44 -15.38 -21.75
N GLY A 223 6.64 -14.98 -22.74
CA GLY A 223 5.25 -15.45 -22.91
C GLY A 223 5.11 -16.70 -23.78
N THR A 224 6.16 -17.07 -24.57
CA THR A 224 6.08 -18.15 -25.56
C THR A 224 7.04 -19.31 -25.28
N ASP A 225 8.18 -19.05 -24.64
CA ASP A 225 9.10 -20.10 -24.22
C ASP A 225 8.47 -20.97 -23.12
N PRO A 226 8.46 -22.31 -23.26
CA PRO A 226 7.78 -23.18 -22.31
C PRO A 226 8.32 -23.11 -20.87
N ILE A 227 9.62 -22.87 -20.69
CA ILE A 227 10.27 -22.79 -19.38
C ILE A 227 9.90 -21.47 -18.70
N GLU A 228 9.97 -20.37 -19.43
CA GLU A 228 9.64 -19.04 -18.91
C GLU A 228 8.13 -18.95 -18.62
N LYS A 229 7.29 -19.47 -19.50
CA LYS A 229 5.85 -19.54 -19.29
C LYS A 229 5.48 -20.33 -18.04
N LYS A 230 6.20 -21.43 -17.77
CA LYS A 230 5.99 -22.22 -16.55
C LYS A 230 6.31 -21.45 -15.29
N LYS A 231 7.32 -20.60 -15.28
CA LYS A 231 7.62 -19.69 -14.13
C LYS A 231 6.47 -18.72 -13.89
N LEU A 232 5.90 -18.14 -14.96
CA LEU A 232 4.74 -17.27 -14.88
C LEU A 232 3.50 -17.97 -14.32
N GLU A 233 3.25 -19.20 -14.75
CA GLU A 233 2.11 -20.02 -14.25
C GLU A 233 2.27 -20.30 -12.75
N ILE A 234 3.48 -20.61 -12.29
CA ILE A 234 3.77 -20.81 -10.85
C ILE A 234 3.53 -19.52 -10.06
N GLU A 235 4.02 -18.39 -10.54
CA GLU A 235 3.79 -17.10 -9.89
C GLU A 235 2.30 -16.75 -9.86
N GLN A 236 1.58 -16.98 -10.94
CA GLN A 236 0.14 -16.74 -11.03
C GLN A 236 -0.65 -17.62 -10.02
N GLU A 237 -0.29 -18.88 -9.88
CA GLU A 237 -0.95 -19.77 -8.93
C GLU A 237 -0.69 -19.35 -7.48
N ALA A 238 0.53 -18.91 -7.18
CA ALA A 238 0.85 -18.34 -5.88
C ALA A 238 0.00 -17.09 -5.59
N TRP A 239 -0.19 -16.20 -6.58
CA TRP A 239 -1.06 -15.03 -6.45
C TRP A 239 -2.52 -15.41 -6.23
N ARG A 240 -3.07 -16.35 -6.97
CA ARG A 240 -4.45 -16.85 -6.77
C ARG A 240 -4.66 -17.38 -5.36
N THR A 241 -3.68 -18.09 -4.84
CA THR A 241 -3.73 -18.61 -3.46
C THR A 241 -3.75 -17.46 -2.44
N VAL A 242 -2.91 -16.45 -2.63
CA VAL A 242 -2.88 -15.27 -1.75
C VAL A 242 -4.19 -14.47 -1.83
N ASP A 243 -4.73 -14.28 -3.03
CA ASP A 243 -5.99 -13.56 -3.24
C ASP A 243 -7.17 -14.30 -2.60
N ALA A 244 -7.22 -15.63 -2.71
CA ALA A 244 -8.24 -16.45 -2.05
C ALA A 244 -8.16 -16.32 -0.53
N LEU A 245 -6.95 -16.48 0.06
CA LEU A 245 -6.75 -16.36 1.49
C LEU A 245 -7.06 -14.94 2.02
N THR A 246 -6.67 -13.92 1.29
CA THR A 246 -6.97 -12.52 1.66
C THR A 246 -8.45 -12.19 1.51
N GLY A 247 -9.13 -12.76 0.53
CA GLY A 247 -10.58 -12.66 0.36
C GLY A 247 -11.34 -13.25 1.55
N ASP A 248 -11.00 -14.47 1.95
CA ASP A 248 -11.57 -15.14 3.11
C ASP A 248 -11.34 -14.38 4.41
N LEU A 249 -10.14 -13.86 4.61
CA LEU A 249 -9.80 -13.06 5.80
C LEU A 249 -10.58 -11.74 5.82
N LYS A 250 -10.75 -11.10 4.69
CA LYS A 250 -11.52 -9.86 4.58
C LYS A 250 -12.99 -10.11 4.88
N GLU A 251 -13.60 -11.16 4.34
CA GLU A 251 -14.97 -11.53 4.63
C GLU A 251 -15.18 -11.82 6.12
N LYS A 252 -14.25 -12.56 6.75
CA LYS A 252 -14.28 -12.82 8.19
C LYS A 252 -14.15 -11.53 9.00
N ALA A 253 -13.26 -10.63 8.61
CA ALA A 253 -13.08 -9.35 9.29
C ALA A 253 -14.33 -8.44 9.18
N GLU A 254 -14.99 -8.43 8.03
CA GLU A 254 -16.24 -7.70 7.84
C GLU A 254 -17.36 -8.27 8.71
N LYS A 255 -17.52 -9.60 8.77
CA LYS A 255 -18.48 -10.27 9.65
C LYS A 255 -18.24 -9.95 11.13
N LEU A 256 -16.98 -10.08 11.58
CA LEU A 256 -16.62 -9.74 12.96
C LEU A 256 -16.85 -8.26 13.30
N THR A 257 -16.62 -7.37 12.34
CA THR A 257 -16.88 -5.93 12.50
C THR A 257 -18.37 -5.66 12.65
N GLN A 258 -19.20 -6.34 11.88
CA GLN A 258 -20.66 -6.24 11.97
C GLN A 258 -21.14 -6.75 13.32
N GLU A 259 -20.73 -7.94 13.74
CA GLU A 259 -21.07 -8.51 15.06
C GLU A 259 -20.62 -7.59 16.22
N LEU A 260 -19.44 -7.00 16.12
CA LEU A 260 -18.93 -6.05 17.10
C LEU A 260 -19.82 -4.80 17.20
N ASN A 261 -20.30 -4.29 16.07
CA ASN A 261 -21.18 -3.12 16.05
C ASN A 261 -22.57 -3.44 16.64
N GLU A 262 -23.11 -4.61 16.34
CA GLU A 262 -24.35 -5.11 16.92
C GLU A 262 -24.24 -5.27 18.44
N ASN A 263 -23.17 -5.90 18.90
CA ASN A 263 -22.89 -6.05 20.32
C ASN A 263 -22.69 -4.71 21.05
N LYS A 264 -22.03 -3.74 20.43
CA LYS A 264 -21.89 -2.38 20.98
C LYS A 264 -23.26 -1.69 21.11
N LYS A 265 -24.14 -1.86 20.14
CA LYS A 265 -25.51 -1.31 20.19
C LYS A 265 -26.30 -1.94 21.32
N ALA A 266 -26.31 -3.28 21.39
CA ALA A 266 -26.99 -4.00 22.47
C ALA A 266 -26.45 -3.62 23.87
N LEU A 267 -25.12 -3.46 24.01
CA LEU A 267 -24.52 -3.00 25.26
C LEU A 267 -24.97 -1.58 25.65
N SER A 268 -25.09 -0.69 24.67
CA SER A 268 -25.58 0.67 24.89
C SER A 268 -27.03 0.69 25.37
N GLU A 269 -27.88 -0.15 24.74
CA GLU A 269 -29.29 -0.32 25.13
C GLU A 269 -29.43 -0.91 26.55
N ASN A 270 -28.65 -1.95 26.84
CA ASN A 270 -28.61 -2.55 28.18
C ASN A 270 -28.16 -1.56 29.28
N LYS A 271 -27.18 -0.70 28.98
CA LYS A 271 -26.73 0.36 29.90
C LYS A 271 -27.80 1.38 30.16
N LYS A 272 -28.62 1.75 29.16
CA LYS A 272 -29.79 2.66 29.36
C LYS A 272 -30.83 2.00 30.24
N ALA A 273 -31.23 0.76 29.93
CA ALA A 273 -32.21 0.02 30.73
C ALA A 273 -31.73 -0.18 32.18
N LEU A 274 -30.44 -0.46 32.38
CA LEU A 274 -29.87 -0.55 33.74
C LEU A 274 -29.95 0.78 34.50
N SER A 275 -29.73 1.90 33.83
CA SER A 275 -29.82 3.23 34.41
C SER A 275 -31.27 3.55 34.82
N GLU A 276 -32.23 3.21 33.96
CA GLU A 276 -33.66 3.38 34.25
C GLU A 276 -34.14 2.51 35.44
N ASN A 277 -33.74 1.24 35.44
CA ASN A 277 -34.01 0.33 36.54
C ASN A 277 -33.42 0.81 37.88
N LYS A 278 -32.20 1.36 37.87
CA LYS A 278 -31.59 1.95 39.07
C LYS A 278 -32.37 3.16 39.59
N LYS A 279 -32.93 4.01 38.71
CA LYS A 279 -33.79 5.15 39.11
C LYS A 279 -35.08 4.64 39.72
N ALA A 280 -35.75 3.70 39.04
CA ALA A 280 -37.02 3.11 39.57
C ALA A 280 -36.79 2.41 40.93
N LEU A 281 -35.67 1.68 41.08
CA LEU A 281 -35.33 1.08 42.38
C LEU A 281 -35.11 2.12 43.48
N SER A 282 -34.47 3.25 43.16
CA SER A 282 -34.27 4.35 44.10
C SER A 282 -35.61 5.00 44.53
N GLU A 283 -36.52 5.20 43.59
CA GLU A 283 -37.86 5.73 43.85
C GLU A 283 -38.70 4.76 44.71
N ASN A 284 -38.69 3.49 44.37
CA ASN A 284 -39.38 2.46 45.17
C ASN A 284 -38.84 2.37 46.59
N LYS A 285 -37.51 2.48 46.81
CA LYS A 285 -36.92 2.52 48.14
C LYS A 285 -37.39 3.75 48.96
N LYS A 286 -37.51 4.93 48.31
CA LYS A 286 -38.05 6.12 48.99
C LYS A 286 -39.50 5.92 49.38
N ALA A 287 -40.35 5.44 48.46
CA ALA A 287 -41.76 5.18 48.72
C ALA A 287 -41.95 4.14 49.82
N LEU A 288 -41.13 3.09 49.87
CA LEU A 288 -41.14 2.09 50.93
C LEU A 288 -40.80 2.73 52.29
N SER A 289 -39.75 3.54 52.35
CA SER A 289 -39.35 4.24 53.60
C SER A 289 -40.40 5.21 54.08
N GLU A 290 -41.11 5.91 53.19
CA GLU A 290 -42.28 6.80 53.56
C GLU A 290 -43.47 5.98 54.10
N SER A 291 -43.76 4.85 53.41
CA SER A 291 -44.86 3.94 53.92
C SER A 291 -44.55 3.36 55.28
N GLU A 292 -43.28 2.94 55.51
CA GLU A 292 -42.83 2.46 56.81
C GLU A 292 -43.01 3.53 57.95
N LYS A 293 -42.63 4.79 57.64
CA LYS A 293 -42.81 5.90 58.57
C LYS A 293 -44.28 6.14 58.88
N THR A 294 -45.12 6.09 57.82
CA THR A 294 -46.56 6.26 57.98
C THR A 294 -47.19 5.15 58.84
N ASN A 295 -46.81 3.90 58.56
CA ASN A 295 -47.26 2.74 59.35
C ASN A 295 -46.78 2.81 60.80
N MET A 296 -45.55 3.24 61.07
CA MET A 296 -45.08 3.47 62.44
C MET A 296 -45.85 4.58 63.12
N GLY A 297 -46.24 5.65 62.42
CA GLY A 297 -47.09 6.72 62.90
C GLY A 297 -48.48 6.20 63.30
N LEU A 298 -49.07 5.40 62.40
CA LEU A 298 -50.41 4.79 62.69
C LEU A 298 -50.37 3.80 63.85
N LEU A 299 -49.31 3.00 63.95
CA LEU A 299 -49.11 2.09 65.10
C LEU A 299 -49.01 2.83 66.41
N ARG A 300 -48.26 3.94 66.45
CA ARG A 300 -48.20 4.79 67.68
C ARG A 300 -49.54 5.39 68.02
N GLN A 301 -50.32 5.86 67.04
CA GLN A 301 -51.69 6.37 67.27
C GLN A 301 -52.64 5.27 67.82
N LEU A 302 -52.51 4.06 67.28
CA LEU A 302 -53.32 2.92 67.73
C LEU A 302 -52.95 2.48 69.12
N GLU A 303 -51.66 2.50 69.51
CA GLU A 303 -51.23 2.26 70.90
C GLU A 303 -51.73 3.33 71.85
N GLU A 304 -51.68 4.61 71.43
CA GLU A 304 -52.24 5.71 72.28
C GLU A 304 -53.75 5.62 72.46
N LEU A 305 -54.51 5.28 71.39
CA LEU A 305 -55.95 5.02 71.51
C LEU A 305 -56.27 3.82 72.39
N LYS A 306 -55.52 2.71 72.31
CA LYS A 306 -55.66 1.57 73.21
C LYS A 306 -55.40 1.93 74.67
N ARG A 307 -54.40 2.79 74.90
CA ARG A 307 -54.11 3.28 76.26
C ARG A 307 -55.28 4.14 76.82
N ARG A 308 -55.82 5.02 76.00
CA ARG A 308 -56.97 5.85 76.39
C ARG A 308 -58.25 5.03 76.63
N LEU A 309 -58.46 3.94 75.92
CA LEU A 309 -59.58 3.02 76.08
C LEU A 309 -59.44 2.04 77.26
N GLY A 310 -58.17 1.76 77.66
CA GLY A 310 -57.87 0.90 78.80
C GLY A 310 -57.84 1.62 80.14
N GLU A 311 -57.92 2.97 80.16
CA GLU A 311 -58.05 3.79 81.37
C GLU A 311 -59.52 4.11 81.75
N GLN A 312 -60.50 3.47 81.03
CA GLN A 312 -61.90 3.41 81.43
C GLN A 312 -62.19 1.98 81.93
#